data_1f0ebfda7b27082a869713024125e234
#
_entry.id   1f0ebfda7b27082a869713024125e234
#
_cell.length_a   1.000
_cell.length_b   1.000
_cell.length_c   1.000
_cell.angle_alpha   90.00
_cell.angle_beta   90.00
_cell.angle_gamma   90.00
#
_symmetry.space_group_name_H-M   'P 1'
#
loop_
_entity.id
_entity.type
_entity.pdbx_description
1 polymer ?
#
loop_
_entity_poly.entity_id
_entity_poly.type
_entity_poly.pdbx_seq_one_letter_code
_entity_poly.pdbx_strand_id
1 'polypeptide(L)'
;MEEQKPKGSGMEKIATFIVDKRNLFFLLYAFALIFSIVATGWVKVENDITTYLPEDTETRQGLTVMNDNFVTYGTARVMVSNVTYETAENICSDLESIDGVTSVDFDDTTDHYKSASALFSVTFDGTTTDDISIHALHTIRDMLAGYDTYIDTEVGVDTSADLQSEMSVILVLAAIVIVLVLAASMSTLS
;
A
#
# COMPACT_ATOMS: atom_id res chain seq x y z
N MET A 1 25.95 22.69 64.90
CA MET A 1 26.09 22.72 63.44
C MET A 1 24.94 21.88 62.90
N GLU A 2 23.82 22.48 62.55
CA GLU A 2 22.69 21.82 61.90
C GLU A 2 23.02 21.68 60.40
N GLU A 3 23.16 20.46 59.96
CA GLU A 3 23.25 20.14 58.52
C GLU A 3 21.92 20.46 57.83
N GLN A 4 21.87 21.55 57.11
CA GLN A 4 20.77 21.86 56.20
C GLN A 4 20.73 20.82 55.07
N LYS A 5 19.76 19.89 55.19
CA LYS A 5 19.37 18.97 54.11
C LYS A 5 18.93 19.78 52.89
N PRO A 6 19.56 19.64 51.71
CA PRO A 6 19.16 20.43 50.56
C PRO A 6 17.73 20.08 50.18
N LYS A 7 16.88 21.12 50.01
CA LYS A 7 15.52 20.98 49.46
C LYS A 7 15.65 20.34 48.06
N GLY A 8 15.28 19.06 47.98
CA GLY A 8 15.29 18.32 46.70
C GLY A 8 14.60 19.11 45.60
N SER A 9 15.31 19.31 44.50
CA SER A 9 14.78 19.95 43.29
C SER A 9 13.54 19.21 42.83
N GLY A 10 12.57 19.91 42.20
CA GLY A 10 11.35 19.29 41.67
C GLY A 10 11.66 18.07 40.77
N MET A 11 12.81 18.08 40.12
CA MET A 11 13.35 17.00 39.30
C MET A 11 13.67 15.75 40.12
N GLU A 12 14.25 15.91 41.34
CA GLU A 12 14.59 14.81 42.23
C GLU A 12 13.35 14.09 42.77
N LYS A 13 12.27 14.82 43.05
CA LYS A 13 10.98 14.26 43.43
C LYS A 13 10.33 13.46 42.30
N ILE A 14 10.42 13.93 41.07
CA ILE A 14 9.91 13.22 39.88
C ILE A 14 10.74 11.96 39.65
N ALA A 15 12.08 12.06 39.73
CA ALA A 15 12.95 10.90 39.57
C ALA A 15 12.68 9.83 40.63
N THR A 16 12.57 10.22 41.91
CA THR A 16 12.24 9.30 43.00
C THR A 16 10.85 8.65 42.78
N PHE A 17 9.86 9.41 42.37
CA PHE A 17 8.53 8.86 42.07
C PHE A 17 8.54 7.81 40.95
N ILE A 18 9.31 8.07 39.89
CA ILE A 18 9.46 7.14 38.76
C ILE A 18 10.15 5.84 39.22
N VAL A 19 11.22 5.96 40.00
CA VAL A 19 11.98 4.81 40.52
C VAL A 19 11.14 3.98 41.48
N ASP A 20 10.44 4.62 42.43
CA ASP A 20 9.61 3.96 43.44
C ASP A 20 8.40 3.25 42.79
N LYS A 21 7.88 3.82 41.72
CA LYS A 21 6.69 3.29 40.99
C LYS A 21 7.05 2.57 39.68
N ARG A 22 8.30 2.15 39.53
CA ARG A 22 8.79 1.52 38.28
C ARG A 22 7.88 0.40 37.76
N ASN A 23 7.33 -0.43 38.64
CA ASN A 23 6.45 -1.51 38.24
C ASN A 23 5.11 -1.02 37.66
N LEU A 24 4.60 0.12 38.15
CA LEU A 24 3.42 0.79 37.60
C LEU A 24 3.72 1.34 36.20
N PHE A 25 4.90 1.93 36.01
CA PHE A 25 5.33 2.40 34.70
C PHE A 25 5.52 1.27 33.69
N PHE A 26 6.10 0.14 34.10
CA PHE A 26 6.20 -1.05 33.25
C PHE A 26 4.82 -1.56 32.82
N LEU A 27 3.87 -1.62 33.76
CA LEU A 27 2.50 -2.05 33.46
C LEU A 27 1.81 -1.07 32.50
N LEU A 28 1.99 0.25 32.70
CA LEU A 28 1.46 1.29 31.82
C LEU A 28 2.06 1.18 30.42
N TYR A 29 3.38 0.95 30.32
CA TYR A 29 4.05 0.73 29.03
C TYR A 29 3.55 -0.53 28.33
N ALA A 30 3.38 -1.63 29.05
CA ALA A 30 2.83 -2.87 28.49
C ALA A 30 1.42 -2.64 27.96
N PHE A 31 0.58 -1.92 28.71
CA PHE A 31 -0.76 -1.57 28.28
C PHE A 31 -0.76 -0.66 27.04
N ALA A 32 0.11 0.37 27.03
CA ALA A 32 0.26 1.26 25.88
C ALA A 32 0.73 0.51 24.62
N LEU A 33 1.62 -0.47 24.78
CA LEU A 33 2.09 -1.32 23.68
C LEU A 33 0.95 -2.16 23.09
N ILE A 34 0.17 -2.83 23.96
CA ILE A 34 -0.99 -3.63 23.53
C ILE A 34 -2.02 -2.72 22.84
N PHE A 35 -2.30 -1.55 23.44
CA PHE A 35 -3.21 -0.57 22.86
C PHE A 35 -2.73 -0.08 21.48
N SER A 36 -1.43 0.18 21.32
CA SER A 36 -0.84 0.61 20.06
C SER A 36 -1.00 -0.45 18.95
N ILE A 37 -0.80 -1.73 19.30
CA ILE A 37 -0.99 -2.83 18.32
C ILE A 37 -2.45 -2.92 17.89
N VAL A 38 -3.40 -2.80 18.83
CA VAL A 38 -4.84 -2.82 18.50
C VAL A 38 -5.23 -1.57 17.70
N ALA A 39 -4.71 -0.40 18.05
CA ALA A 39 -5.00 0.86 17.38
C ALA A 39 -4.50 0.91 15.93
N THR A 40 -3.45 0.15 15.60
CA THR A 40 -2.96 0.03 14.21
C THR A 40 -4.05 -0.44 13.25
N GLY A 41 -4.94 -1.34 13.69
CA GLY A 41 -6.07 -1.79 12.88
C GLY A 41 -7.19 -0.74 12.66
N TRP A 42 -7.17 0.38 13.38
CA TRP A 42 -8.15 1.45 13.23
C TRP A 42 -7.66 2.56 12.28
N VAL A 43 -6.36 2.58 12.01
CA VAL A 43 -5.78 3.58 11.09
C VAL A 43 -6.03 3.09 9.67
N LYS A 44 -6.81 3.86 8.91
CA LYS A 44 -6.94 3.70 7.46
C LYS A 44 -6.01 4.69 6.79
N VAL A 45 -5.18 4.20 5.89
CA VAL A 45 -4.35 5.06 5.05
C VAL A 45 -5.18 5.42 3.83
N GLU A 46 -5.43 6.71 3.63
CA GLU A 46 -6.11 7.23 2.46
C GLU A 46 -5.05 7.72 1.47
N ASN A 47 -4.97 7.07 0.32
CA ASN A 47 -3.99 7.40 -0.71
C ASN A 47 -4.52 8.39 -1.74
N ASP A 48 -5.82 8.61 -1.75
CA ASP A 48 -6.40 9.60 -2.64
C ASP A 48 -6.09 11.02 -2.13
N ILE A 49 -5.10 11.65 -2.75
CA ILE A 49 -4.72 13.04 -2.44
C ILE A 49 -5.86 14.03 -2.63
N THR A 50 -6.87 13.68 -3.42
CA THR A 50 -8.03 14.54 -3.66
C THR A 50 -8.94 14.63 -2.44
N THR A 51 -8.88 13.64 -1.54
CA THR A 51 -9.61 13.63 -0.25
C THR A 51 -9.16 14.76 0.67
N TYR A 52 -7.92 15.24 0.51
CA TYR A 52 -7.38 16.36 1.31
C TYR A 52 -7.77 17.74 0.74
N LEU A 53 -8.42 17.81 -0.41
CA LEU A 53 -8.93 19.06 -0.96
C LEU A 53 -10.19 19.48 -0.18
N PRO A 54 -10.29 20.77 0.24
CA PRO A 54 -11.51 21.30 0.86
C PRO A 54 -12.74 21.07 -0.05
N GLU A 55 -13.89 20.74 0.54
CA GLU A 55 -15.12 20.40 -0.19
C GLU A 55 -15.67 21.56 -1.02
N ASP A 56 -15.32 22.80 -0.67
CA ASP A 56 -15.75 24.02 -1.34
C ASP A 56 -14.89 24.40 -2.56
N THR A 57 -13.81 23.64 -2.85
CA THR A 57 -12.99 23.91 -4.02
C THR A 57 -13.65 23.42 -5.31
N GLU A 58 -13.52 24.19 -6.39
CA GLU A 58 -14.05 23.82 -7.72
C GLU A 58 -13.51 22.46 -8.19
N THR A 59 -12.25 22.14 -7.87
CA THR A 59 -11.63 20.87 -8.21
C THR A 59 -12.33 19.71 -7.48
N ARG A 60 -12.61 19.86 -6.17
CA ARG A 60 -13.31 18.81 -5.40
C ARG A 60 -14.74 18.60 -5.91
N GLN A 61 -15.45 19.70 -6.19
CA GLN A 61 -16.81 19.63 -6.74
C GLN A 61 -16.80 19.00 -8.13
N GLY A 62 -15.84 19.34 -8.98
CA GLY A 62 -15.67 18.74 -10.31
C GLY A 62 -15.40 17.24 -10.23
N LEU A 63 -14.53 16.79 -9.31
CA LEU A 63 -14.26 15.37 -9.08
C LEU A 63 -15.50 14.63 -8.56
N THR A 64 -16.28 15.24 -7.65
CA THR A 64 -17.52 14.65 -7.15
C THR A 64 -18.51 14.46 -8.30
N VAL A 65 -18.72 15.49 -9.12
CA VAL A 65 -19.61 15.39 -10.30
C VAL A 65 -19.12 14.33 -11.29
N MET A 66 -17.80 14.23 -11.48
CA MET A 66 -17.22 13.22 -12.36
C MET A 66 -17.45 11.80 -11.81
N ASN A 67 -17.18 11.57 -10.52
CA ASN A 67 -17.36 10.27 -9.90
C ASN A 67 -18.85 9.84 -9.83
N ASP A 68 -19.76 10.80 -9.66
CA ASP A 68 -21.20 10.52 -9.58
C ASP A 68 -21.83 10.23 -10.94
N ASN A 69 -21.25 10.76 -12.03
CA ASN A 69 -21.84 10.68 -13.37
C ASN A 69 -21.04 9.83 -14.36
N PHE A 70 -19.77 9.52 -14.07
CA PHE A 70 -18.88 8.76 -14.93
C PHE A 70 -18.20 7.64 -14.12
N VAL A 71 -18.35 6.42 -14.57
CA VAL A 71 -17.59 5.30 -14.01
C VAL A 71 -16.19 5.33 -14.64
N THR A 72 -15.17 5.50 -13.82
CA THR A 72 -13.79 5.35 -14.28
C THR A 72 -13.43 3.87 -14.20
N TYR A 73 -13.52 3.19 -15.33
CA TYR A 73 -13.17 1.79 -15.42
C TYR A 73 -11.66 1.56 -15.23
N GLY A 74 -11.31 0.46 -14.60
CA GLY A 74 -9.94 -0.03 -14.58
C GLY A 74 -9.46 -0.38 -15.99
N THR A 75 -8.21 -0.10 -16.28
CA THR A 75 -7.58 -0.43 -17.56
C THR A 75 -6.26 -1.14 -17.36
N ALA A 76 -5.87 -1.99 -18.32
CA ALA A 76 -4.57 -2.62 -18.37
C ALA A 76 -4.01 -2.59 -19.80
N ARG A 77 -2.71 -2.36 -19.91
CA ARG A 77 -1.96 -2.55 -21.15
C ARG A 77 -1.19 -3.85 -21.05
N VAL A 78 -1.54 -4.81 -21.89
CA VAL A 78 -0.97 -6.14 -21.89
C VAL A 78 -0.14 -6.31 -23.16
N MET A 79 1.18 -6.45 -23.03
CA MET A 79 2.07 -6.71 -24.14
C MET A 79 2.51 -8.18 -24.11
N VAL A 80 2.38 -8.87 -25.23
CA VAL A 80 2.82 -10.24 -25.43
C VAL A 80 3.85 -10.28 -26.54
N SER A 81 5.04 -10.76 -26.21
CA SER A 81 6.16 -10.83 -27.16
C SER A 81 6.29 -12.22 -27.80
N ASN A 82 6.95 -12.27 -28.95
CA ASN A 82 7.25 -13.48 -29.72
C ASN A 82 5.99 -14.25 -30.17
N VAL A 83 4.96 -13.54 -30.57
CA VAL A 83 3.71 -14.11 -31.08
C VAL A 83 3.48 -13.69 -32.53
N THR A 84 2.83 -14.57 -33.31
CA THR A 84 2.34 -14.22 -34.65
C THR A 84 1.07 -13.37 -34.52
N TYR A 85 0.72 -12.64 -35.58
CA TYR A 85 -0.51 -11.84 -35.60
C TYR A 85 -1.76 -12.73 -35.38
N GLU A 86 -1.83 -13.90 -36.03
CA GLU A 86 -2.92 -14.87 -35.84
C GLU A 86 -3.02 -15.34 -34.36
N THR A 87 -1.86 -15.58 -33.70
CA THR A 87 -1.85 -15.94 -32.30
C THR A 87 -2.35 -14.77 -31.44
N ALA A 88 -1.98 -13.53 -31.80
CA ALA A 88 -2.43 -12.34 -31.10
C ALA A 88 -3.96 -12.12 -31.25
N GLU A 89 -4.55 -12.38 -32.42
CA GLU A 89 -6.00 -12.34 -32.61
C GLU A 89 -6.73 -13.39 -31.72
N ASN A 90 -6.17 -14.59 -31.60
CA ASN A 90 -6.72 -15.62 -30.72
C ASN A 90 -6.63 -15.17 -29.25
N ILE A 91 -5.48 -14.63 -28.82
CA ILE A 91 -5.32 -14.08 -27.47
C ILE A 91 -6.32 -12.96 -27.22
N CYS A 92 -6.54 -12.06 -28.18
CA CYS A 92 -7.54 -10.98 -28.08
C CYS A 92 -8.94 -11.55 -27.80
N SER A 93 -9.36 -12.56 -28.55
CA SER A 93 -10.66 -13.21 -28.38
C SER A 93 -10.77 -13.93 -27.02
N ASP A 94 -9.68 -14.55 -26.58
CA ASP A 94 -9.63 -15.19 -25.27
C ASP A 94 -9.73 -14.16 -24.13
N LEU A 95 -9.04 -13.01 -24.26
CA LEU A 95 -9.13 -11.90 -23.30
C LEU A 95 -10.54 -11.32 -23.23
N GLU A 96 -11.21 -11.13 -24.35
CA GLU A 96 -12.60 -10.64 -24.41
C GLU A 96 -13.59 -11.59 -23.75
N SER A 97 -13.27 -12.87 -23.68
CA SER A 97 -14.14 -13.90 -23.07
C SER A 97 -14.04 -13.96 -21.54
N ILE A 98 -13.08 -13.25 -20.94
CA ILE A 98 -12.86 -13.25 -19.50
C ILE A 98 -13.96 -12.45 -18.79
N ASP A 99 -14.59 -13.04 -17.77
CA ASP A 99 -15.56 -12.36 -16.94
C ASP A 99 -14.91 -11.17 -16.21
N GLY A 100 -15.53 -9.99 -16.31
CA GLY A 100 -14.97 -8.75 -15.80
C GLY A 100 -14.13 -7.95 -16.80
N VAL A 101 -14.02 -8.40 -18.05
CA VAL A 101 -13.47 -7.62 -19.17
C VAL A 101 -14.62 -7.06 -20.01
N THR A 102 -14.64 -5.74 -20.18
CA THR A 102 -15.65 -5.04 -20.99
C THR A 102 -15.25 -4.99 -22.46
N SER A 103 -13.98 -4.71 -22.73
CA SER A 103 -13.46 -4.61 -24.12
C SER A 103 -11.96 -4.80 -24.14
N VAL A 104 -11.49 -5.30 -25.28
CA VAL A 104 -10.06 -5.36 -25.60
C VAL A 104 -9.86 -4.63 -26.94
N ASP A 105 -8.97 -3.64 -26.93
CA ASP A 105 -8.61 -2.91 -28.17
C ASP A 105 -7.31 -3.48 -28.72
N PHE A 106 -7.39 -4.05 -29.93
CA PHE A 106 -6.29 -4.63 -30.67
C PHE A 106 -6.58 -4.59 -32.16
N ASP A 107 -5.65 -4.13 -32.96
CA ASP A 107 -5.76 -4.08 -34.42
C ASP A 107 -4.42 -4.36 -35.11
N ASP A 108 -4.39 -4.29 -36.45
CA ASP A 108 -3.22 -4.54 -37.28
C ASP A 108 -2.29 -3.31 -37.43
N THR A 109 -2.55 -2.24 -36.71
CA THR A 109 -1.69 -1.04 -36.74
C THR A 109 -0.36 -1.28 -36.02
N THR A 110 0.64 -0.47 -36.35
CA THR A 110 1.95 -0.54 -35.70
C THR A 110 1.93 -0.14 -34.23
N ASP A 111 0.81 0.41 -33.74
CA ASP A 111 0.61 0.78 -32.33
C ASP A 111 0.24 -0.44 -31.50
N HIS A 112 -0.46 -1.42 -32.10
CA HIS A 112 -0.89 -2.63 -31.44
C HIS A 112 -0.08 -3.87 -31.81
N TYR A 113 0.45 -3.96 -33.07
CA TYR A 113 1.27 -5.08 -33.47
C TYR A 113 2.55 -4.67 -34.19
N LYS A 114 3.70 -4.99 -33.62
CA LYS A 114 5.01 -4.66 -34.20
C LYS A 114 6.10 -5.64 -33.74
N SER A 115 6.96 -6.07 -34.69
CA SER A 115 8.14 -6.89 -34.37
C SER A 115 7.81 -8.17 -33.60
N ALA A 116 6.76 -8.88 -34.02
CA ALA A 116 6.24 -10.07 -33.35
C ALA A 116 5.83 -9.82 -31.87
N SER A 117 5.42 -8.62 -31.54
CA SER A 117 4.86 -8.25 -30.24
C SER A 117 3.49 -7.63 -30.42
N ALA A 118 2.53 -8.06 -29.64
CA ALA A 118 1.17 -7.57 -29.61
C ALA A 118 0.93 -6.75 -28.34
N LEU A 119 0.24 -5.63 -28.44
CA LEU A 119 -0.17 -4.77 -27.34
C LEU A 119 -1.69 -4.70 -27.31
N PHE A 120 -2.28 -5.20 -26.23
CA PHE A 120 -3.71 -5.15 -25.98
C PHE A 120 -4.03 -4.07 -24.96
N SER A 121 -5.04 -3.24 -25.26
CA SER A 121 -5.60 -2.30 -24.29
C SER A 121 -6.89 -2.88 -23.73
N VAL A 122 -6.84 -3.35 -22.49
CA VAL A 122 -7.96 -4.03 -21.82
C VAL A 122 -8.70 -3.04 -20.95
N THR A 123 -10.03 -2.98 -21.05
CA THR A 123 -10.92 -2.24 -20.15
C THR A 123 -11.73 -3.22 -19.33
N PHE A 124 -11.73 -3.05 -18.00
CA PHE A 124 -12.47 -3.90 -17.08
C PHE A 124 -13.89 -3.38 -16.83
N ASP A 125 -14.76 -4.23 -16.26
CA ASP A 125 -16.14 -3.90 -15.90
C ASP A 125 -16.28 -3.26 -14.50
N GLY A 126 -15.19 -2.90 -13.89
CA GLY A 126 -15.13 -2.24 -12.59
C GLY A 126 -14.01 -1.22 -12.53
N THR A 127 -13.88 -0.55 -11.39
CA THR A 127 -12.79 0.39 -11.09
C THR A 127 -11.47 -0.35 -10.84
N THR A 128 -10.40 0.40 -10.62
CA THR A 128 -9.08 -0.16 -10.31
C THR A 128 -9.04 -0.95 -8.99
N THR A 129 -9.99 -0.73 -8.08
CA THR A 129 -10.06 -1.36 -6.75
C THR A 129 -11.16 -2.40 -6.60
N ASP A 130 -12.00 -2.57 -7.62
CA ASP A 130 -13.10 -3.53 -7.56
C ASP A 130 -12.61 -4.97 -7.72
N ASP A 131 -13.18 -5.87 -6.92
CA ASP A 131 -12.83 -7.29 -6.92
C ASP A 131 -12.98 -7.93 -8.31
N ILE A 132 -13.97 -7.49 -9.11
CA ILE A 132 -14.20 -8.01 -10.46
C ILE A 132 -13.01 -7.70 -11.38
N SER A 133 -12.49 -6.48 -11.34
CA SER A 133 -11.32 -6.06 -12.12
C SER A 133 -10.06 -6.79 -11.68
N ILE A 134 -9.88 -6.94 -10.37
CA ILE A 134 -8.73 -7.65 -9.78
C ILE A 134 -8.75 -9.13 -10.17
N HIS A 135 -9.91 -9.77 -10.10
CA HIS A 135 -10.07 -11.18 -10.47
C HIS A 135 -9.84 -11.39 -11.97
N ALA A 136 -10.37 -10.53 -12.83
CA ALA A 136 -10.14 -10.56 -14.27
C ALA A 136 -8.65 -10.40 -14.58
N LEU A 137 -7.94 -9.47 -13.92
CA LEU A 137 -6.51 -9.28 -14.09
C LEU A 137 -5.71 -10.54 -13.69
N HIS A 138 -6.08 -11.22 -12.59
CA HIS A 138 -5.46 -12.48 -12.20
C HIS A 138 -5.68 -13.56 -13.25
N THR A 139 -6.90 -13.67 -13.78
CA THR A 139 -7.23 -14.64 -14.86
C THR A 139 -6.41 -14.36 -16.12
N ILE A 140 -6.23 -13.09 -16.50
CA ILE A 140 -5.36 -12.68 -17.62
C ILE A 140 -3.92 -13.16 -17.38
N ARG A 141 -3.37 -12.93 -16.18
CA ARG A 141 -2.01 -13.35 -15.82
C ARG A 141 -1.83 -14.87 -15.91
N ASP A 142 -2.80 -15.61 -15.40
CA ASP A 142 -2.76 -17.08 -15.40
C ASP A 142 -2.87 -17.63 -16.84
N MET A 143 -3.76 -17.07 -17.67
CA MET A 143 -3.92 -17.44 -19.08
C MET A 143 -2.64 -17.18 -19.88
N LEU A 144 -1.96 -16.08 -19.61
CA LEU A 144 -0.76 -15.66 -20.34
C LEU A 144 0.54 -16.17 -19.70
N ALA A 145 0.50 -17.01 -18.66
CA ALA A 145 1.68 -17.50 -17.95
C ALA A 145 2.67 -18.29 -18.84
N GLY A 146 2.21 -18.78 -20.00
CA GLY A 146 3.06 -19.46 -20.99
C GLY A 146 3.74 -18.56 -22.02
N TYR A 147 3.44 -17.27 -21.99
CA TYR A 147 3.96 -16.27 -22.94
C TYR A 147 4.94 -15.31 -22.23
N ASP A 148 5.77 -14.64 -23.04
CA ASP A 148 6.60 -13.53 -22.57
C ASP A 148 5.74 -12.27 -22.53
N THR A 149 5.24 -11.97 -21.33
CA THR A 149 4.16 -10.99 -21.12
C THR A 149 4.59 -9.87 -20.17
N TYR A 150 4.23 -8.63 -20.54
CA TYR A 150 4.37 -7.45 -19.68
C TYR A 150 2.99 -6.81 -19.48
N ILE A 151 2.61 -6.55 -18.25
CA ILE A 151 1.31 -5.97 -17.90
C ILE A 151 1.56 -4.67 -17.13
N ASP A 152 1.05 -3.57 -17.67
CA ASP A 152 1.04 -2.24 -17.06
C ASP A 152 -0.40 -1.89 -16.69
N THR A 153 -0.66 -1.70 -15.39
CA THR A 153 -2.02 -1.43 -14.87
C THR A 153 -1.97 -0.88 -13.46
N GLU A 154 -2.97 -0.08 -13.11
CA GLU A 154 -3.23 0.36 -11.74
C GLU A 154 -4.26 -0.53 -11.01
N VAL A 155 -4.86 -1.53 -11.70
CA VAL A 155 -5.82 -2.44 -11.12
C VAL A 155 -5.17 -3.33 -10.07
N GLY A 156 -5.71 -3.30 -8.84
CA GLY A 156 -5.22 -4.09 -7.72
C GLY A 156 -3.89 -3.60 -7.14
N VAL A 157 -3.40 -2.43 -7.55
CA VAL A 157 -2.22 -1.81 -6.94
C VAL A 157 -2.64 -1.10 -5.66
N ASP A 158 -2.34 -1.71 -4.52
CA ASP A 158 -2.49 -1.07 -3.21
C ASP A 158 -1.13 -0.56 -2.73
N THR A 159 -0.78 0.63 -3.20
CA THR A 159 0.46 1.33 -2.81
C THR A 159 0.56 1.52 -1.29
N SER A 160 -0.59 1.58 -0.58
CA SER A 160 -0.59 1.69 0.88
C SER A 160 -0.17 0.40 1.56
N ALA A 161 -0.68 -0.73 1.11
CA ALA A 161 -0.33 -2.04 1.66
C ALA A 161 1.15 -2.35 1.42
N ASP A 162 1.66 -2.02 0.24
CA ASP A 162 3.06 -2.19 -0.12
C ASP A 162 3.96 -1.31 0.76
N LEU A 163 3.67 -0.01 0.88
CA LEU A 163 4.39 0.92 1.76
C LEU A 163 4.31 0.51 3.23
N GLN A 164 3.14 0.06 3.70
CA GLN A 164 2.97 -0.41 5.08
C GLN A 164 3.80 -1.67 5.36
N SER A 165 3.87 -2.58 4.41
CA SER A 165 4.69 -3.78 4.48
C SER A 165 6.19 -3.42 4.60
N GLU A 166 6.69 -2.56 3.72
CA GLU A 166 8.08 -2.10 3.74
C GLU A 166 8.40 -1.33 5.03
N MET A 167 7.51 -0.42 5.46
CA MET A 167 7.67 0.33 6.70
C MET A 167 7.71 -0.57 7.93
N SER A 168 6.93 -1.65 7.96
CA SER A 168 6.91 -2.59 9.08
C SER A 168 8.25 -3.30 9.25
N VAL A 169 8.90 -3.70 8.16
CA VAL A 169 10.24 -4.30 8.17
C VAL A 169 11.27 -3.31 8.70
N ILE A 170 11.24 -2.05 8.24
CA ILE A 170 12.14 -0.98 8.68
C ILE A 170 11.96 -0.72 10.19
N LEU A 171 10.72 -0.66 10.67
CA LEU A 171 10.41 -0.43 12.08
C LEU A 171 10.92 -1.56 12.98
N VAL A 172 10.76 -2.82 12.58
CA VAL A 172 11.29 -3.98 13.32
C VAL A 172 12.81 -3.91 13.38
N LEU A 173 13.46 -3.61 12.25
CA LEU A 173 14.91 -3.50 12.19
C LEU A 173 15.44 -2.35 13.06
N ALA A 174 14.77 -1.19 13.02
CA ALA A 174 15.09 -0.04 13.88
C ALA A 174 14.92 -0.37 15.37
N ALA A 175 13.85 -1.09 15.74
CA ALA A 175 13.63 -1.53 17.12
C ALA A 175 14.75 -2.46 17.61
N ILE A 176 15.20 -3.40 16.78
CA ILE A 176 16.33 -4.30 17.10
C ILE A 176 17.61 -3.48 17.32
N VAL A 177 17.92 -2.53 16.44
CA VAL A 177 19.10 -1.68 16.57
C VAL A 177 19.05 -0.85 17.86
N ILE A 178 17.91 -0.26 18.20
CA ILE A 178 17.73 0.50 19.43
C ILE A 178 17.98 -0.38 20.65
N VAL A 179 17.41 -1.59 20.69
CA VAL A 179 17.61 -2.55 21.81
C VAL A 179 19.08 -2.93 21.94
N LEU A 180 19.77 -3.19 20.83
CA LEU A 180 21.19 -3.52 20.84
C LEU A 180 22.04 -2.36 21.37
N VAL A 181 21.78 -1.13 20.93
CA VAL A 181 22.49 0.08 21.39
C VAL A 181 22.25 0.29 22.89
N LEU A 182 21.01 0.14 23.35
CA LEU A 182 20.68 0.26 24.77
C LEU A 182 21.39 -0.82 25.61
N ALA A 183 21.36 -2.08 25.17
CA ALA A 183 22.03 -3.17 25.83
C ALA A 183 23.55 -2.96 25.93
N ALA A 184 24.18 -2.52 24.83
CA ALA A 184 25.60 -2.17 24.80
C ALA A 184 25.93 -0.99 25.73
N SER A 185 25.08 0.05 25.72
CA SER A 185 25.27 1.22 26.58
C SER A 185 25.14 0.88 28.06
N MET A 186 24.18 0.00 28.43
CA MET A 186 24.02 -0.43 29.83
C MET A 186 25.15 -1.36 30.30
N SER A 187 25.71 -2.20 29.40
CA SER A 187 26.81 -3.09 29.75
C SER A 187 28.14 -2.35 29.97
N THR A 188 28.32 -1.14 29.41
CA THR A 188 29.51 -0.31 29.62
C THR A 188 29.45 0.52 30.91
N LEU A 189 28.29 0.62 31.55
CA LEU A 189 28.07 1.37 32.81
C LEU A 189 28.11 0.47 34.08
N SER A 190 28.31 -0.83 33.94
CA SER A 190 28.51 -1.80 35.01
C SER A 190 29.99 -2.22 35.12
#